data_55f8efbd1cf4f2976c5da56dcafd02ca
#
_entry.id   55f8efbd1cf4f2976c5da56dcafd02ca
#
_cell.length_a   1.000
_cell.length_b   1.000
_cell.length_c   1.000
_cell.angle_alpha   90.00
_cell.angle_beta   90.00
_cell.angle_gamma   90.00
#
_symmetry.space_group_name_H-M   'P 1'
#
loop_
_entity.id
_entity.type
_entity.pdbx_description
1 polymer ?
#
loop_
_entity_poly.entity_id
_entity_poly.type
_entity_poly.pdbx_seq_one_letter_code
_entity_poly.pdbx_strand_id
1 'polypeptide(L)'
;MIPIEEFYILFLKIIISFFCGFVIGIERTRVEAQYGARDHIFFSMISTSLIILNEVFLPTSEGFIIIVLFFGGMIIFLLIGSIHRLFRKGDIGYTSTLSMLLAMIVGAMCYYNEYLAITISVIFLIILSTKKQFNKIRSLKDIEWTGTVEFIAIVVLLYILIPDNLEIFGIGVKSIIIIFIIILAVKYFSYFLLKSTNERNLYYISFLGGFAHSEATTIELAEAGASSSSIWLVIQTMLIRMIIVLVITPNLLGYAVYPILVTSFIGLIGSFLVLRRKKTQLTLEKIENPLSIKSALIFAGTYLIGLVLSIVLSFFELPFLAYYIIVFGMGLLSGGASSLFVALSFYKASISEGNALLMLTIGLSAAILNKIFYSTRALDEKKNKKIYVLHLIVYILVTISILISMTWLTISIFKLSIL
;
A
#
# COMPACT_ATOMS: atom_id res chain seq x y z
N MET A 1 -10.61 -38.29 2.24
CA MET A 1 -9.58 -37.32 1.81
C MET A 1 -10.31 -36.06 1.43
N ILE A 2 -9.90 -34.93 1.99
CA ILE A 2 -10.46 -33.62 1.63
C ILE A 2 -9.99 -33.30 0.20
N PRO A 3 -10.87 -32.85 -0.71
CA PRO A 3 -10.49 -32.36 -2.03
C PRO A 3 -9.49 -31.20 -1.89
N ILE A 4 -8.55 -31.08 -2.83
CA ILE A 4 -7.50 -30.05 -2.79
C ILE A 4 -8.13 -28.64 -2.73
N GLU A 5 -9.23 -28.41 -3.44
CA GLU A 5 -9.95 -27.13 -3.44
C GLU A 5 -10.53 -26.78 -2.07
N GLU A 6 -11.12 -27.73 -1.37
CA GLU A 6 -11.60 -27.54 -0.01
C GLU A 6 -10.47 -27.24 0.97
N PHE A 7 -9.32 -27.91 0.82
CA PHE A 7 -8.14 -27.64 1.64
C PHE A 7 -7.68 -26.19 1.52
N TYR A 8 -7.63 -25.63 0.30
CA TYR A 8 -7.26 -24.22 0.08
C TYR A 8 -8.26 -23.27 0.74
N ILE A 9 -9.55 -23.56 0.67
CA ILE A 9 -10.58 -22.72 1.31
C ILE A 9 -10.41 -22.72 2.84
N LEU A 10 -10.22 -23.90 3.42
CA LEU A 10 -10.02 -24.02 4.88
C LEU A 10 -8.74 -23.32 5.33
N PHE A 11 -7.65 -23.46 4.57
CA PHE A 11 -6.39 -22.79 4.84
C PHE A 11 -6.54 -21.26 4.77
N LEU A 12 -7.27 -20.76 3.78
CA LEU A 12 -7.56 -19.32 3.66
C LEU A 12 -8.33 -18.79 4.88
N LYS A 13 -9.30 -19.55 5.40
CA LYS A 13 -10.05 -19.17 6.61
C LYS A 13 -9.14 -19.04 7.83
N ILE A 14 -8.13 -19.91 7.97
CA ILE A 14 -7.13 -19.81 9.04
C ILE A 14 -6.27 -18.55 8.86
N ILE A 15 -5.87 -18.22 7.64
CA ILE A 15 -5.11 -17.00 7.34
C ILE A 15 -5.93 -15.75 7.67
N ILE A 16 -7.21 -15.72 7.29
CA ILE A 16 -8.11 -14.61 7.61
C ILE A 16 -8.24 -14.46 9.13
N SER A 17 -8.39 -15.57 9.84
CA SER A 17 -8.44 -15.60 11.31
C SER A 17 -7.16 -15.04 11.96
N PHE A 18 -5.99 -15.38 11.40
CA PHE A 18 -4.72 -14.77 11.82
C PHE A 18 -4.77 -13.25 11.73
N PHE A 19 -5.22 -12.71 10.58
CA PHE A 19 -5.31 -11.25 10.39
C PHE A 19 -6.36 -10.61 11.30
N CYS A 20 -7.49 -11.24 11.51
CA CYS A 20 -8.52 -10.74 12.43
C CYS A 20 -7.99 -10.65 13.88
N GLY A 21 -7.32 -11.70 14.35
CA GLY A 21 -6.67 -11.71 15.66
C GLY A 21 -5.56 -10.66 15.78
N PHE A 22 -4.76 -10.49 14.72
CA PHE A 22 -3.72 -9.45 14.67
C PHE A 22 -4.33 -8.04 14.77
N VAL A 23 -5.38 -7.76 14.01
CA VAL A 23 -6.09 -6.46 14.00
C VAL A 23 -6.62 -6.12 15.39
N ILE A 24 -7.26 -7.06 16.08
CA ILE A 24 -7.77 -6.84 17.45
C ILE A 24 -6.62 -6.65 18.44
N GLY A 25 -5.54 -7.44 18.31
CA GLY A 25 -4.44 -7.50 19.28
C GLY A 25 -3.39 -6.40 19.12
N ILE A 26 -3.27 -5.75 17.97
CA ILE A 26 -2.21 -4.75 17.73
C ILE A 26 -2.32 -3.55 18.68
N GLU A 27 -3.53 -3.07 18.92
CA GLU A 27 -3.77 -1.98 19.86
C GLU A 27 -3.47 -2.41 21.31
N ARG A 28 -3.70 -3.68 21.64
CA ARG A 28 -3.39 -4.23 22.98
C ARG A 28 -1.90 -4.30 23.24
N THR A 29 -1.10 -4.69 22.25
CA THR A 29 0.37 -4.64 22.33
C THR A 29 0.86 -3.21 22.56
N ARG A 30 0.28 -2.26 21.87
CA ARG A 30 0.66 -0.85 21.98
C ARG A 30 0.40 -0.25 23.36
N VAL A 31 -0.65 -0.68 24.04
CA VAL A 31 -0.99 -0.20 25.40
C VAL A 31 -0.36 -1.03 26.51
N GLU A 32 0.59 -1.92 26.17
CA GLU A 32 1.22 -2.85 27.13
C GLU A 32 0.19 -3.62 27.95
N ALA A 33 -0.91 -4.03 27.29
CA ALA A 33 -1.98 -4.79 27.91
C ALA A 33 -1.48 -6.17 28.34
N GLN A 34 -2.24 -6.85 29.18
CA GLN A 34 -1.90 -8.21 29.66
C GLN A 34 -1.74 -9.21 28.52
N TYR A 35 -2.59 -9.09 27.48
CA TYR A 35 -2.58 -9.91 26.27
C TYR A 35 -2.28 -9.04 25.08
N GLY A 36 -1.25 -9.39 24.31
CA GLY A 36 -0.80 -8.65 23.13
C GLY A 36 -1.33 -9.23 21.81
N ALA A 37 -0.79 -8.76 20.69
CA ALA A 37 -1.19 -9.22 19.36
C ALA A 37 -0.99 -10.72 19.19
N ARG A 38 0.13 -11.26 19.67
CA ARG A 38 0.43 -12.69 19.57
C ARG A 38 -0.66 -13.55 20.22
N ASP A 39 -1.13 -13.15 21.39
CA ASP A 39 -2.14 -13.91 22.12
C ASP A 39 -3.50 -13.88 21.40
N HIS A 40 -3.90 -12.72 20.88
CA HIS A 40 -5.13 -12.58 20.10
C HIS A 40 -5.10 -13.38 18.80
N ILE A 41 -3.97 -13.39 18.10
CA ILE A 41 -3.76 -14.22 16.90
C ILE A 41 -3.95 -15.69 17.26
N PHE A 42 -3.29 -16.14 18.33
CA PHE A 42 -3.34 -17.53 18.76
C PHE A 42 -4.77 -17.99 19.07
N PHE A 43 -5.49 -17.22 19.86
CA PHE A 43 -6.88 -17.52 20.22
C PHE A 43 -7.83 -17.51 19.02
N SER A 44 -7.68 -16.56 18.12
CA SER A 44 -8.47 -16.50 16.89
C SER A 44 -8.22 -17.72 16.01
N MET A 45 -6.96 -18.05 15.72
CA MET A 45 -6.61 -19.19 14.88
C MET A 45 -7.03 -20.53 15.47
N ILE A 46 -6.85 -20.71 16.78
CA ILE A 46 -7.28 -21.94 17.47
C ILE A 46 -8.79 -22.11 17.36
N SER A 47 -9.56 -21.02 17.56
CA SER A 47 -11.02 -21.07 17.44
C SER A 47 -11.48 -21.48 16.04
N THR A 48 -10.90 -20.91 14.99
CA THR A 48 -11.19 -21.30 13.61
C THR A 48 -10.82 -22.77 13.37
N SER A 49 -9.63 -23.18 13.82
CA SER A 49 -9.17 -24.57 13.62
C SER A 49 -10.02 -25.59 14.33
N LEU A 50 -10.55 -25.27 15.51
CA LEU A 50 -11.48 -26.15 16.24
C LEU A 50 -12.82 -26.29 15.55
N ILE A 51 -13.36 -25.20 14.99
CA ILE A 51 -14.59 -25.27 14.21
C ILE A 51 -14.35 -26.11 12.96
N ILE A 52 -13.23 -25.92 12.26
CA ILE A 52 -12.86 -26.76 11.11
C ILE A 52 -12.77 -28.23 11.51
N LEU A 53 -12.11 -28.51 12.64
CA LEU A 53 -11.97 -29.89 13.14
C LEU A 53 -13.35 -30.54 13.39
N ASN A 54 -14.25 -29.80 14.02
CA ASN A 54 -15.61 -30.28 14.27
C ASN A 54 -16.42 -30.50 12.98
N GLU A 55 -16.53 -29.48 12.16
CA GLU A 55 -17.43 -29.49 10.99
C GLU A 55 -16.94 -30.45 9.89
N VAL A 56 -15.62 -30.60 9.74
CA VAL A 56 -15.03 -31.38 8.65
C VAL A 56 -14.65 -32.81 9.08
N PHE A 57 -14.12 -32.97 10.29
CA PHE A 57 -13.57 -34.25 10.72
C PHE A 57 -14.41 -34.99 11.78
N LEU A 58 -15.19 -34.25 12.58
CA LEU A 58 -15.97 -34.82 13.69
C LEU A 58 -17.40 -34.23 13.72
N PRO A 59 -18.19 -34.34 12.62
CA PRO A 59 -19.53 -33.74 12.56
C PRO A 59 -20.54 -34.53 13.41
N THR A 60 -20.28 -34.69 14.69
CA THR A 60 -21.09 -35.45 15.62
C THR A 60 -21.38 -34.65 16.88
N SER A 61 -22.32 -35.13 17.71
CA SER A 61 -22.57 -34.55 19.03
C SER A 61 -21.31 -34.53 19.94
N GLU A 62 -20.41 -35.48 19.75
CA GLU A 62 -19.13 -35.54 20.48
C GLU A 62 -18.19 -34.40 20.08
N GLY A 63 -18.11 -34.06 18.79
CA GLY A 63 -17.34 -32.91 18.32
C GLY A 63 -17.85 -31.59 18.89
N PHE A 64 -19.16 -31.42 18.98
CA PHE A 64 -19.77 -30.24 19.60
C PHE A 64 -19.40 -30.13 21.10
N ILE A 65 -19.41 -31.25 21.83
CA ILE A 65 -18.99 -31.28 23.24
C ILE A 65 -17.53 -30.83 23.38
N ILE A 66 -16.63 -31.28 22.50
CA ILE A 66 -15.21 -30.87 22.49
C ILE A 66 -15.09 -29.34 22.33
N ILE A 67 -15.84 -28.76 21.39
CA ILE A 67 -15.87 -27.31 21.21
C ILE A 67 -16.32 -26.59 22.47
N VAL A 68 -17.43 -27.02 23.06
CA VAL A 68 -17.98 -26.40 24.28
C VAL A 68 -17.01 -26.50 25.44
N LEU A 69 -16.38 -27.63 25.65
CA LEU A 69 -15.38 -27.84 26.70
C LEU A 69 -14.14 -26.96 26.45
N PHE A 70 -13.69 -26.84 25.22
CA PHE A 70 -12.54 -26.02 24.89
C PHE A 70 -12.83 -24.54 25.10
N PHE A 71 -13.92 -23.98 24.54
CA PHE A 71 -14.29 -22.60 24.76
C PHE A 71 -14.56 -22.28 26.22
N GLY A 72 -15.23 -23.20 26.93
CA GLY A 72 -15.44 -23.10 28.39
C GLY A 72 -14.12 -23.07 29.17
N GLY A 73 -13.19 -23.96 28.85
CA GLY A 73 -11.85 -23.98 29.45
C GLY A 73 -11.06 -22.70 29.18
N MET A 74 -11.13 -22.19 27.97
CA MET A 74 -10.49 -20.90 27.60
C MET A 74 -11.07 -19.71 28.37
N ILE A 75 -12.40 -19.68 28.55
CA ILE A 75 -13.07 -18.64 29.35
C ILE A 75 -12.61 -18.73 30.82
N ILE A 76 -12.57 -19.93 31.37
CA ILE A 76 -12.09 -20.16 32.74
C ILE A 76 -10.62 -19.71 32.87
N PHE A 77 -9.77 -20.05 31.91
CA PHE A 77 -8.36 -19.62 31.89
C PHE A 77 -8.22 -18.09 31.90
N LEU A 78 -9.01 -17.38 31.06
CA LEU A 78 -9.03 -15.93 31.02
C LEU A 78 -9.54 -15.32 32.34
N LEU A 79 -10.54 -15.92 32.97
CA LEU A 79 -11.04 -15.48 34.27
C LEU A 79 -9.98 -15.66 35.38
N ILE A 80 -9.29 -16.80 35.43
CA ILE A 80 -8.20 -17.01 36.36
C ILE A 80 -7.08 -15.98 36.17
N GLY A 81 -6.70 -15.69 34.91
CA GLY A 81 -5.73 -14.66 34.59
C GLY A 81 -6.14 -13.27 35.07
N SER A 82 -7.42 -12.94 34.95
CA SER A 82 -7.99 -11.66 35.43
C SER A 82 -8.01 -11.57 36.95
N ILE A 83 -8.36 -12.64 37.61
CA ILE A 83 -8.33 -12.74 39.10
C ILE A 83 -6.91 -12.61 39.61
N HIS A 84 -5.95 -13.33 39.03
CA HIS A 84 -4.54 -13.23 39.39
C HIS A 84 -3.99 -11.80 39.24
N ARG A 85 -4.39 -11.11 38.19
CA ARG A 85 -4.01 -9.71 37.97
C ARG A 85 -4.61 -8.77 39.03
N LEU A 86 -5.85 -9.02 39.43
CA LEU A 86 -6.51 -8.25 40.50
C LEU A 86 -5.68 -8.30 41.77
N PHE A 87 -5.22 -9.51 42.16
CA PHE A 87 -4.41 -9.69 43.37
C PHE A 87 -3.01 -9.08 43.25
N ARG A 88 -2.40 -9.05 42.04
CA ARG A 88 -1.05 -8.52 41.86
C ARG A 88 -1.01 -7.00 41.59
N LYS A 89 -1.95 -6.45 40.82
CA LYS A 89 -1.91 -5.08 40.34
C LYS A 89 -3.10 -4.23 40.80
N GLY A 90 -4.05 -4.80 41.52
CA GLY A 90 -5.28 -4.09 41.91
C GLY A 90 -6.22 -3.75 40.74
N ASP A 91 -5.99 -4.28 39.57
CA ASP A 91 -6.77 -4.03 38.35
C ASP A 91 -7.15 -5.36 37.67
N ILE A 92 -8.44 -5.52 37.36
CA ILE A 92 -8.98 -6.75 36.76
C ILE A 92 -8.62 -6.87 35.28
N GLY A 93 -8.25 -5.79 34.61
CA GLY A 93 -7.91 -5.79 33.18
C GLY A 93 -9.07 -6.17 32.25
N TYR A 94 -10.29 -5.78 32.58
CA TYR A 94 -11.52 -6.13 31.83
C TYR A 94 -11.40 -5.99 30.32
N THR A 95 -10.80 -4.90 29.85
CA THR A 95 -10.68 -4.65 28.42
C THR A 95 -9.79 -5.67 27.72
N SER A 96 -8.72 -6.16 28.38
CA SER A 96 -7.82 -7.19 27.82
C SER A 96 -8.53 -8.55 27.76
N THR A 97 -9.25 -8.92 28.81
CA THR A 97 -10.01 -10.17 28.85
C THR A 97 -11.15 -10.15 27.81
N LEU A 98 -11.88 -9.04 27.72
CA LEU A 98 -12.97 -8.89 26.75
C LEU A 98 -12.44 -8.93 25.31
N SER A 99 -11.30 -8.31 25.00
CA SER A 99 -10.71 -8.36 23.67
C SER A 99 -10.24 -9.75 23.27
N MET A 100 -9.78 -10.57 24.22
CA MET A 100 -9.43 -11.98 23.99
C MET A 100 -10.66 -12.83 23.69
N LEU A 101 -11.75 -12.67 24.48
CA LEU A 101 -13.02 -13.36 24.20
C LEU A 101 -13.54 -13.00 22.82
N LEU A 102 -13.42 -11.73 22.43
CA LEU A 102 -13.79 -11.29 21.09
C LEU A 102 -12.95 -11.93 20.01
N ALA A 103 -11.63 -12.03 20.20
CA ALA A 103 -10.74 -12.68 19.23
C ALA A 103 -11.14 -14.16 19.02
N MET A 104 -11.57 -14.86 20.08
CA MET A 104 -12.11 -16.22 19.98
C MET A 104 -13.40 -16.27 19.15
N ILE A 105 -14.35 -15.38 19.45
CA ILE A 105 -15.64 -15.31 18.72
C ILE A 105 -15.39 -15.00 17.25
N VAL A 106 -14.57 -14.01 16.97
CA VAL A 106 -14.23 -13.62 15.60
C VAL A 106 -13.51 -14.76 14.87
N GLY A 107 -12.60 -15.48 15.53
CA GLY A 107 -11.98 -16.67 14.98
C GLY A 107 -13.01 -17.74 14.60
N ALA A 108 -13.96 -18.05 15.47
CA ALA A 108 -15.04 -18.97 15.16
C ALA A 108 -15.89 -18.48 13.96
N MET A 109 -16.19 -17.18 13.89
CA MET A 109 -16.93 -16.57 12.79
C MET A 109 -16.19 -16.64 11.46
N CYS A 110 -14.86 -16.64 11.42
CA CYS A 110 -14.08 -16.79 10.18
C CYS A 110 -14.39 -18.08 9.43
N TYR A 111 -14.85 -19.11 10.10
CA TYR A 111 -15.30 -20.36 9.46
C TYR A 111 -16.63 -20.16 8.71
N TYR A 112 -17.63 -19.54 9.35
CA TYR A 112 -18.98 -19.41 8.81
C TYR A 112 -19.13 -18.22 7.88
N ASN A 113 -18.55 -17.05 8.24
CA ASN A 113 -18.67 -15.81 7.47
C ASN A 113 -17.43 -14.92 7.70
N GLU A 114 -16.47 -15.02 6.81
CA GLU A 114 -15.22 -14.24 6.88
C GLU A 114 -15.43 -12.74 6.76
N TYR A 115 -16.40 -12.29 5.97
CA TYR A 115 -16.68 -10.86 5.82
C TYR A 115 -17.19 -10.24 7.12
N LEU A 116 -18.09 -10.96 7.81
CA LEU A 116 -18.60 -10.51 9.10
C LEU A 116 -17.49 -10.50 10.17
N ALA A 117 -16.62 -11.52 10.18
CA ALA A 117 -15.49 -11.61 11.10
C ALA A 117 -14.51 -10.45 10.91
N ILE A 118 -14.14 -10.13 9.66
CA ILE A 118 -13.28 -9.00 9.34
C ILE A 118 -13.94 -7.69 9.74
N THR A 119 -15.22 -7.50 9.43
CA THR A 119 -15.97 -6.29 9.77
C THR A 119 -15.98 -6.04 11.27
N ILE A 120 -16.28 -7.06 12.08
CA ILE A 120 -16.28 -6.96 13.54
C ILE A 120 -14.89 -6.65 14.07
N SER A 121 -13.84 -7.29 13.53
CA SER A 121 -12.45 -7.03 13.93
C SER A 121 -12.05 -5.57 13.73
N VAL A 122 -12.43 -5.01 12.59
CA VAL A 122 -12.17 -3.61 12.22
C VAL A 122 -12.95 -2.64 13.12
N ILE A 123 -14.23 -2.88 13.34
CA ILE A 123 -15.05 -2.05 14.25
C ILE A 123 -14.44 -2.05 15.65
N PHE A 124 -14.01 -3.20 16.14
CA PHE A 124 -13.39 -3.31 17.46
C PHE A 124 -12.05 -2.60 17.55
N LEU A 125 -11.22 -2.67 16.50
CA LEU A 125 -10.00 -1.88 16.43
C LEU A 125 -10.30 -0.39 16.57
N ILE A 126 -11.29 0.13 15.83
CA ILE A 126 -11.69 1.54 15.90
C ILE A 126 -12.13 1.89 17.34
N ILE A 127 -12.97 1.06 17.95
CA ILE A 127 -13.44 1.28 19.34
C ILE A 127 -12.29 1.26 20.34
N LEU A 128 -11.34 0.34 20.18
CA LEU A 128 -10.20 0.22 21.09
C LEU A 128 -9.20 1.37 20.92
N SER A 129 -8.99 1.85 19.69
CA SER A 129 -8.06 2.95 19.39
C SER A 129 -8.58 4.30 19.85
N THR A 130 -9.88 4.55 19.73
CA THR A 130 -10.51 5.83 20.13
C THR A 130 -10.48 6.07 21.64
N LYS A 131 -10.47 5.02 22.47
CA LYS A 131 -10.38 5.15 23.93
C LYS A 131 -9.15 5.95 24.40
N LYS A 132 -8.02 5.86 23.69
CA LYS A 132 -6.80 6.61 24.02
C LYS A 132 -6.83 8.07 23.58
N GLN A 133 -7.54 8.39 22.50
CA GLN A 133 -7.67 9.77 22.01
C GLN A 133 -8.42 10.65 23.01
N PHE A 134 -9.42 10.10 23.70
CA PHE A 134 -10.13 10.81 24.76
C PHE A 134 -9.27 11.09 26.00
N ASN A 135 -8.23 10.30 26.27
CA ASN A 135 -7.41 10.43 27.47
C ASN A 135 -6.04 11.10 27.28
N LYS A 136 -5.58 11.35 26.06
CA LYS A 136 -4.23 11.90 25.76
C LYS A 136 -4.22 12.86 24.57
N ILE A 137 -4.60 14.09 24.77
CA ILE A 137 -4.23 15.22 23.89
C ILE A 137 -2.76 15.65 24.16
N ARG A 138 -1.82 14.75 24.39
CA ARG A 138 -0.49 15.16 24.88
C ARG A 138 0.74 14.64 24.16
N SER A 139 0.68 13.86 23.10
CA SER A 139 1.90 13.54 22.31
C SER A 139 1.61 13.25 20.83
N LEU A 140 2.09 14.12 19.97
CA LEU A 140 1.99 14.04 18.50
C LEU A 140 2.66 12.79 17.89
N LYS A 141 3.63 12.17 18.57
CA LYS A 141 4.32 10.95 18.08
C LYS A 141 3.46 9.69 18.08
N ASP A 142 2.46 9.63 18.97
CA ASP A 142 1.55 8.47 19.09
C ASP A 142 0.41 8.49 18.04
N ILE A 143 0.14 9.64 17.42
CA ILE A 143 -0.97 9.84 16.47
C ILE A 143 -0.70 9.16 15.12
N GLU A 144 0.56 9.08 14.68
CA GLU A 144 0.90 8.55 13.35
C GLU A 144 0.49 7.07 13.16
N TRP A 145 0.72 6.21 14.16
CA TRP A 145 0.36 4.78 14.06
C TRP A 145 -1.15 4.55 14.16
N THR A 146 -1.82 5.27 15.03
CA THR A 146 -3.27 5.16 15.22
C THR A 146 -4.00 5.56 13.94
N GLY A 147 -3.67 6.71 13.36
CA GLY A 147 -4.26 7.18 12.11
C GLY A 147 -4.00 6.24 10.93
N THR A 148 -2.82 5.61 10.88
CA THR A 148 -2.47 4.61 9.85
C THR A 148 -3.38 3.39 9.93
N VAL A 149 -3.52 2.81 11.12
CA VAL A 149 -4.32 1.59 11.34
C VAL A 149 -5.81 1.88 11.15
N GLU A 150 -6.30 3.01 11.65
CA GLU A 150 -7.68 3.47 11.42
C GLU A 150 -7.97 3.65 9.92
N PHE A 151 -7.05 4.25 9.18
CA PHE A 151 -7.20 4.44 7.74
C PHE A 151 -7.25 3.12 6.98
N ILE A 152 -6.34 2.17 7.26
CA ILE A 152 -6.36 0.84 6.66
C ILE A 152 -7.68 0.13 7.01
N ALA A 153 -8.11 0.22 8.26
CA ALA A 153 -9.35 -0.36 8.72
C ALA A 153 -10.57 0.21 7.96
N ILE A 154 -10.63 1.52 7.77
CA ILE A 154 -11.70 2.17 7.00
C ILE A 154 -11.70 1.71 5.55
N VAL A 155 -10.53 1.63 4.91
CA VAL A 155 -10.44 1.19 3.50
C VAL A 155 -10.87 -0.27 3.34
N VAL A 156 -10.46 -1.16 4.26
CA VAL A 156 -10.89 -2.57 4.28
C VAL A 156 -12.40 -2.67 4.52
N LEU A 157 -12.93 -1.88 5.45
CA LEU A 157 -14.37 -1.84 5.73
C LEU A 157 -15.16 -1.38 4.49
N LEU A 158 -14.70 -0.32 3.82
CA LEU A 158 -15.32 0.17 2.59
C LEU A 158 -15.31 -0.91 1.50
N TYR A 159 -14.19 -1.64 1.36
CA TYR A 159 -14.11 -2.75 0.41
C TYR A 159 -15.15 -3.84 0.67
N ILE A 160 -15.40 -4.17 1.94
CA ILE A 160 -16.39 -5.19 2.35
C ILE A 160 -17.82 -4.69 2.14
N LEU A 161 -18.09 -3.43 2.43
CA LEU A 161 -19.43 -2.85 2.35
C LEU A 161 -19.89 -2.56 0.92
N ILE A 162 -18.95 -2.45 -0.04
CA ILE A 162 -19.29 -2.17 -1.43
C ILE A 162 -19.73 -3.46 -2.13
N PRO A 163 -20.93 -3.48 -2.74
CA PRO A 163 -21.40 -4.64 -3.49
C PRO A 163 -20.52 -4.99 -4.68
N ASP A 164 -20.38 -6.29 -5.01
CA ASP A 164 -19.55 -6.75 -6.13
C ASP A 164 -20.02 -6.24 -7.48
N ASN A 165 -21.31 -6.03 -7.62
CA ASN A 165 -21.97 -5.56 -8.83
C ASN A 165 -21.98 -4.03 -8.97
N LEU A 166 -21.39 -3.29 -8.01
CA LEU A 166 -21.30 -1.83 -8.11
C LEU A 166 -20.23 -1.45 -9.12
N GLU A 167 -20.69 -0.99 -10.27
CA GLU A 167 -19.83 -0.49 -11.33
C GLU A 167 -20.05 1.01 -11.53
N ILE A 168 -18.96 1.74 -11.66
CA ILE A 168 -18.97 3.14 -12.08
C ILE A 168 -18.39 3.18 -13.48
N PHE A 169 -19.27 3.45 -14.46
CA PHE A 169 -18.89 3.52 -15.87
C PHE A 169 -18.23 2.23 -16.42
N GLY A 170 -18.74 1.06 -16.00
CA GLY A 170 -18.23 -0.25 -16.43
C GLY A 170 -16.93 -0.69 -15.74
N ILE A 171 -16.52 -0.01 -14.68
CA ILE A 171 -15.38 -0.40 -13.85
C ILE A 171 -15.89 -0.78 -12.49
N GLY A 172 -15.59 -2.00 -12.06
CA GLY A 172 -15.95 -2.47 -10.74
C GLY A 172 -15.28 -1.64 -9.64
N VAL A 173 -16.06 -1.01 -8.78
CA VAL A 173 -15.55 -0.16 -7.69
C VAL A 173 -14.61 -0.93 -6.78
N LYS A 174 -14.88 -2.22 -6.54
CA LYS A 174 -13.98 -3.09 -5.77
C LYS A 174 -12.58 -3.22 -6.37
N SER A 175 -12.48 -3.32 -7.69
CA SER A 175 -11.18 -3.41 -8.36
C SER A 175 -10.34 -2.15 -8.12
N ILE A 176 -10.96 -0.98 -8.17
CA ILE A 176 -10.29 0.30 -7.88
C ILE A 176 -9.77 0.32 -6.43
N ILE A 177 -10.58 -0.14 -5.48
CA ILE A 177 -10.20 -0.18 -4.06
C ILE A 177 -9.06 -1.17 -3.81
N ILE A 178 -9.09 -2.35 -4.43
CA ILE A 178 -8.00 -3.35 -4.31
C ILE A 178 -6.66 -2.72 -4.73
N ILE A 179 -6.63 -2.05 -5.87
CA ILE A 179 -5.41 -1.42 -6.36
C ILE A 179 -4.95 -0.31 -5.42
N PHE A 180 -5.89 0.50 -4.94
CA PHE A 180 -5.59 1.52 -3.94
C PHE A 180 -4.97 0.90 -2.67
N ILE A 181 -5.51 -0.21 -2.18
CA ILE A 181 -4.96 -0.96 -1.04
C ILE A 181 -3.54 -1.47 -1.33
N ILE A 182 -3.33 -2.07 -2.51
CA ILE A 182 -2.00 -2.60 -2.90
C ILE A 182 -0.97 -1.47 -2.95
N ILE A 183 -1.30 -0.33 -3.57
CA ILE A 183 -0.39 0.81 -3.65
C ILE A 183 -0.06 1.36 -2.26
N LEU A 184 -1.07 1.48 -1.39
CA LEU A 184 -0.86 1.93 -0.02
C LEU A 184 -0.03 0.94 0.79
N ALA A 185 -0.26 -0.36 0.63
CA ALA A 185 0.52 -1.40 1.29
C ALA A 185 2.00 -1.33 0.89
N VAL A 186 2.31 -1.15 -0.41
CA VAL A 186 3.69 -0.99 -0.89
C VAL A 186 4.33 0.27 -0.34
N LYS A 187 3.60 1.40 -0.35
CA LYS A 187 4.09 2.67 0.22
C LYS A 187 4.38 2.53 1.71
N TYR A 188 3.47 1.93 2.45
CA TYR A 188 3.63 1.74 3.89
C TYR A 188 4.78 0.80 4.24
N PHE A 189 4.90 -0.32 3.54
CA PHE A 189 5.98 -1.26 3.74
C PHE A 189 7.35 -0.60 3.49
N SER A 190 7.47 0.18 2.43
CA SER A 190 8.68 0.93 2.12
C SER A 190 9.02 1.98 3.19
N TYR A 191 8.01 2.69 3.69
CA TYR A 191 8.17 3.65 4.80
C TYR A 191 8.58 2.94 6.09
N PHE A 192 7.95 1.81 6.42
CA PHE A 192 8.27 1.01 7.60
C PHE A 192 9.72 0.51 7.57
N LEU A 193 10.16 -0.04 6.44
CA LEU A 193 11.55 -0.46 6.25
C LEU A 193 12.51 0.72 6.42
N LEU A 194 12.18 1.87 5.87
CA LEU A 194 12.99 3.07 5.96
C LEU A 194 13.14 3.57 7.41
N LYS A 195 12.06 3.50 8.19
CA LYS A 195 12.04 3.92 9.60
C LYS A 195 12.70 2.89 10.53
N SER A 196 12.65 1.60 10.17
CA SER A 196 13.24 0.51 10.97
C SER A 196 14.75 0.38 10.79
N THR A 197 15.31 0.89 9.70
CA THR A 197 16.75 0.87 9.43
C THR A 197 17.42 2.02 10.17
N ASN A 198 18.26 1.69 11.16
CA ASN A 198 19.14 2.67 11.81
C ASN A 198 20.25 3.20 10.86
N GLU A 199 20.37 2.65 9.68
CA GLU A 199 21.36 3.03 8.69
C GLU A 199 20.87 4.24 7.89
N ARG A 200 21.49 5.39 8.16
CA ARG A 200 21.34 6.63 7.38
C ARG A 200 22.04 6.54 6.02
N ASN A 201 21.92 5.41 5.35
CA ASN A 201 22.53 5.20 4.07
C ASN A 201 21.66 5.82 2.97
N LEU A 202 22.20 6.82 2.30
CA LEU A 202 21.57 7.55 1.21
C LEU A 202 20.93 6.64 0.15
N TYR A 203 21.47 5.46 0.01
CA TYR A 203 21.01 4.43 -0.91
C TYR A 203 19.65 3.86 -0.56
N TYR A 204 19.52 3.38 0.69
CA TYR A 204 18.25 2.83 1.18
C TYR A 204 17.17 3.89 1.24
N ILE A 205 17.53 5.11 1.63
CA ILE A 205 16.60 6.24 1.70
C ILE A 205 16.06 6.57 0.31
N SER A 206 16.94 6.67 -0.71
CA SER A 206 16.52 6.98 -2.07
C SER A 206 15.68 5.85 -2.68
N PHE A 207 16.08 4.59 -2.45
CA PHE A 207 15.40 3.43 -2.98
C PHE A 207 14.01 3.25 -2.34
N LEU A 208 13.94 3.14 -1.02
CA LEU A 208 12.68 2.93 -0.30
C LEU A 208 11.78 4.16 -0.34
N GLY A 209 12.36 5.36 -0.24
CA GLY A 209 11.61 6.60 -0.34
C GLY A 209 10.96 6.79 -1.71
N GLY A 210 11.63 6.38 -2.79
CA GLY A 210 11.05 6.40 -4.14
C GLY A 210 9.83 5.50 -4.28
N PHE A 211 9.84 4.34 -3.61
CA PHE A 211 8.65 3.48 -3.53
C PHE A 211 7.55 4.09 -2.67
N ALA A 212 7.90 4.69 -1.53
CA ALA A 212 6.93 5.26 -0.62
C ALA A 212 6.27 6.53 -1.20
N HIS A 213 7.05 7.56 -1.47
CA HIS A 213 6.57 8.84 -1.97
C HIS A 213 7.67 9.60 -2.72
N SER A 214 7.78 9.37 -4.03
CA SER A 214 8.89 9.89 -4.84
C SER A 214 9.01 11.42 -4.84
N GLU A 215 7.89 12.15 -4.75
CA GLU A 215 7.87 13.61 -4.71
C GLU A 215 8.45 14.14 -3.39
N ALA A 216 7.92 13.66 -2.25
CA ALA A 216 8.40 14.04 -0.92
C ALA A 216 9.87 13.68 -0.72
N THR A 217 10.26 12.45 -1.10
CA THR A 217 11.66 12.00 -1.00
C THR A 217 12.60 12.84 -1.86
N THR A 218 12.15 13.30 -3.04
CA THR A 218 12.94 14.20 -3.88
C THR A 218 13.20 15.53 -3.19
N ILE A 219 12.17 16.12 -2.55
CA ILE A 219 12.27 17.39 -1.80
C ILE A 219 13.23 17.21 -0.64
N GLU A 220 13.03 16.22 0.22
CA GLU A 220 13.85 15.99 1.41
C GLU A 220 15.31 15.70 1.09
N LEU A 221 15.57 14.89 0.05
CA LEU A 221 16.93 14.63 -0.40
C LEU A 221 17.61 15.90 -0.93
N ALA A 222 16.87 16.76 -1.64
CA ALA A 222 17.39 18.02 -2.12
C ALA A 222 17.67 19.00 -0.99
N GLU A 223 16.77 19.14 -0.02
CA GLU A 223 16.95 19.96 1.20
C GLU A 223 18.15 19.49 2.03
N ALA A 224 18.31 18.18 2.17
CA ALA A 224 19.43 17.57 2.87
C ALA A 224 20.77 17.69 2.10
N GLY A 225 20.77 18.26 0.89
CA GLY A 225 21.98 18.41 0.07
C GLY A 225 22.49 17.10 -0.54
N ALA A 226 21.62 16.11 -0.69
CA ALA A 226 21.95 14.84 -1.34
C ALA A 226 22.38 15.04 -2.79
N SER A 227 23.12 14.09 -3.34
CA SER A 227 23.57 14.16 -4.73
C SER A 227 22.42 13.95 -5.72
N SER A 228 22.52 14.53 -6.93
CA SER A 228 21.56 14.32 -8.02
C SER A 228 21.35 12.83 -8.39
N SER A 229 22.40 12.00 -8.17
CA SER A 229 22.30 10.54 -8.37
C SER A 229 21.34 9.85 -7.39
N SER A 230 21.11 10.42 -6.20
CA SER A 230 20.12 9.93 -5.24
C SER A 230 18.71 10.13 -5.77
N ILE A 231 18.45 11.30 -6.37
CA ILE A 231 17.16 11.59 -7.02
C ILE A 231 16.99 10.71 -8.26
N TRP A 232 18.07 10.43 -8.99
CA TRP A 232 18.03 9.48 -10.10
C TRP A 232 17.57 8.09 -9.64
N LEU A 233 18.05 7.62 -8.48
CA LEU A 233 17.59 6.35 -7.87
C LEU A 233 16.11 6.40 -7.48
N VAL A 234 15.63 7.51 -6.92
CA VAL A 234 14.19 7.74 -6.62
C VAL A 234 13.33 7.61 -7.89
N ILE A 235 13.81 8.15 -9.02
CA ILE A 235 13.10 8.03 -10.31
C ILE A 235 12.96 6.58 -10.74
N GLN A 236 14.02 5.77 -10.61
CA GLN A 236 13.99 4.37 -11.02
C GLN A 236 12.99 3.54 -10.20
N THR A 237 12.98 3.76 -8.90
CA THR A 237 12.04 3.06 -8.00
C THR A 237 10.59 3.53 -8.20
N MET A 238 10.38 4.80 -8.54
CA MET A 238 9.08 5.30 -8.95
C MET A 238 8.58 4.57 -10.21
N LEU A 239 9.43 4.39 -11.22
CA LEU A 239 9.05 3.67 -12.45
C LEU A 239 8.65 2.22 -12.15
N ILE A 240 9.41 1.49 -11.34
CA ILE A 240 9.06 0.12 -10.95
C ILE A 240 7.69 0.09 -10.24
N ARG A 241 7.42 1.05 -9.35
CA ARG A 241 6.12 1.14 -8.68
C ARG A 241 4.95 1.30 -9.66
N MET A 242 5.15 1.94 -10.81
CA MET A 242 4.07 2.12 -11.81
C MET A 242 3.60 0.79 -12.41
N ILE A 243 4.42 -0.25 -12.41
CA ILE A 243 4.01 -1.60 -12.81
C ILE A 243 2.83 -2.09 -11.97
N ILE A 244 2.81 -1.77 -10.68
CA ILE A 244 1.71 -2.14 -9.77
C ILE A 244 0.40 -1.47 -10.20
N VAL A 245 0.46 -0.21 -10.63
CA VAL A 245 -0.72 0.52 -11.11
C VAL A 245 -1.30 -0.13 -12.38
N LEU A 246 -0.44 -0.70 -13.22
CA LEU A 246 -0.84 -1.31 -14.49
C LEU A 246 -1.42 -2.72 -14.34
N VAL A 247 -1.38 -3.31 -13.16
CA VAL A 247 -2.03 -4.62 -12.89
C VAL A 247 -3.54 -4.61 -13.20
N ILE A 248 -4.16 -3.43 -13.16
CA ILE A 248 -5.58 -3.24 -13.54
C ILE A 248 -5.84 -3.65 -15.00
N THR A 249 -4.86 -3.49 -15.86
CA THR A 249 -4.97 -3.72 -17.30
C THR A 249 -3.90 -4.71 -17.73
N PRO A 250 -4.12 -6.03 -17.53
CA PRO A 250 -3.11 -7.05 -17.81
C PRO A 250 -2.56 -7.00 -19.24
N ASN A 251 -3.39 -6.68 -20.23
CA ASN A 251 -2.96 -6.56 -21.62
C ASN A 251 -1.97 -5.40 -21.80
N LEU A 252 -2.28 -4.22 -21.27
CA LEU A 252 -1.36 -3.09 -21.30
C LEU A 252 -0.10 -3.34 -20.48
N LEU A 253 -0.24 -4.01 -19.31
CA LEU A 253 0.87 -4.40 -18.46
C LEU A 253 1.86 -5.26 -19.23
N GLY A 254 1.39 -6.26 -20.00
CA GLY A 254 2.24 -7.15 -20.79
C GLY A 254 3.18 -6.40 -21.73
N TYR A 255 2.71 -5.31 -22.34
CA TYR A 255 3.53 -4.46 -23.21
C TYR A 255 4.38 -3.44 -22.43
N ALA A 256 3.84 -2.86 -21.37
CA ALA A 256 4.47 -1.77 -20.61
C ALA A 256 5.56 -2.24 -19.66
N VAL A 257 5.53 -3.50 -19.19
CA VAL A 257 6.51 -4.05 -18.26
C VAL A 257 7.92 -4.00 -18.84
N TYR A 258 8.08 -4.37 -20.09
CA TYR A 258 9.38 -4.43 -20.73
C TYR A 258 10.10 -3.06 -20.77
N PRO A 259 9.53 -1.99 -21.35
CA PRO A 259 10.20 -0.68 -21.37
C PRO A 259 10.45 -0.12 -19.97
N ILE A 260 9.52 -0.31 -19.04
CA ILE A 260 9.70 0.18 -17.66
C ILE A 260 10.81 -0.59 -16.94
N LEU A 261 10.83 -1.92 -16.98
CA LEU A 261 11.84 -2.71 -16.29
C LEU A 261 13.24 -2.49 -16.86
N VAL A 262 13.39 -2.47 -18.18
CA VAL A 262 14.71 -2.26 -18.81
C VAL A 262 15.23 -0.86 -18.46
N THR A 263 14.39 0.18 -18.57
CA THR A 263 14.76 1.54 -18.20
C THR A 263 15.16 1.63 -16.72
N SER A 264 14.35 1.05 -15.83
CA SER A 264 14.62 1.06 -14.42
C SER A 264 15.87 0.29 -14.04
N PHE A 265 16.11 -0.87 -14.65
CA PHE A 265 17.28 -1.69 -14.38
C PHE A 265 18.59 -0.99 -14.78
N ILE A 266 18.63 -0.41 -15.98
CA ILE A 266 19.79 0.38 -16.44
C ILE A 266 20.02 1.57 -15.51
N GLY A 267 18.96 2.29 -15.15
CA GLY A 267 19.07 3.44 -14.26
C GLY A 267 19.45 3.05 -12.83
N LEU A 268 19.00 1.90 -12.31
CA LEU A 268 19.41 1.37 -11.01
C LEU A 268 20.91 1.07 -11.00
N ILE A 269 21.42 0.36 -12.00
CA ILE A 269 22.85 0.08 -12.11
C ILE A 269 23.65 1.39 -12.20
N GLY A 270 23.23 2.31 -13.05
CA GLY A 270 23.89 3.61 -13.19
C GLY A 270 23.92 4.42 -11.90
N SER A 271 22.78 4.55 -11.24
CA SER A 271 22.68 5.27 -9.96
C SER A 271 23.50 4.59 -8.86
N PHE A 272 23.52 3.26 -8.82
CA PHE A 272 24.35 2.49 -7.89
C PHE A 272 25.84 2.75 -8.08
N LEU A 273 26.32 2.67 -9.30
CA LEU A 273 27.74 2.89 -9.60
C LEU A 273 28.20 4.30 -9.23
N VAL A 274 27.34 5.31 -9.44
CA VAL A 274 27.65 6.70 -9.09
C VAL A 274 27.58 6.93 -7.58
N LEU A 275 26.56 6.40 -6.88
CA LEU A 275 26.39 6.56 -5.44
C LEU A 275 27.46 5.82 -4.63
N ARG A 276 27.90 4.63 -5.06
CA ARG A 276 28.93 3.85 -4.37
C ARG A 276 30.21 4.64 -4.14
N ARG A 277 30.51 5.64 -5.01
CA ARG A 277 31.69 6.51 -4.90
C ARG A 277 31.54 7.65 -3.89
N LYS A 278 30.32 7.91 -3.38
CA LYS A 278 30.02 9.02 -2.47
C LYS A 278 29.56 8.51 -1.11
N LYS A 279 30.45 8.51 -0.12
CA LYS A 279 30.09 8.25 1.29
C LYS A 279 29.50 9.55 1.90
N THR A 280 28.23 9.82 1.72
CA THR A 280 27.55 10.93 2.36
C THR A 280 26.56 10.38 3.37
N GLN A 281 26.79 10.64 4.65
CA GLN A 281 25.81 10.39 5.71
C GLN A 281 24.92 11.65 5.81
N LEU A 282 23.63 11.47 5.62
CA LEU A 282 22.64 12.54 5.74
C LEU A 282 21.79 12.34 7.00
N THR A 283 21.46 13.45 7.64
CA THR A 283 20.44 13.47 8.69
C THR A 283 19.12 13.85 8.05
N LEU A 284 18.26 12.86 7.79
CA LEU A 284 16.90 13.13 7.34
C LEU A 284 16.00 13.26 8.58
N GLU A 285 15.48 14.45 8.79
CA GLU A 285 14.65 14.73 9.97
C GLU A 285 13.18 14.40 9.78
N LYS A 286 12.66 14.37 8.55
CA LYS A 286 11.20 14.26 8.31
C LYS A 286 10.84 13.56 7.00
N ILE A 287 10.72 12.24 7.00
CA ILE A 287 9.94 11.58 5.95
C ILE A 287 8.49 11.49 6.44
N GLU A 288 7.58 12.21 5.78
CA GLU A 288 6.16 12.17 6.11
C GLU A 288 5.60 10.75 5.98
N ASN A 289 4.77 10.36 6.95
CA ASN A 289 4.07 9.08 6.89
C ASN A 289 3.11 9.07 5.69
N PRO A 290 3.31 8.18 4.69
CA PRO A 290 2.46 8.12 3.50
C PRO A 290 1.02 7.70 3.80
N LEU A 291 0.76 7.19 4.99
CA LEU A 291 -0.56 6.82 5.48
C LEU A 291 -1.13 7.86 6.48
N SER A 292 -0.52 9.04 6.60
CA SER A 292 -1.23 10.14 7.23
C SER A 292 -2.53 10.40 6.45
N ILE A 293 -3.64 10.67 7.16
CA ILE A 293 -4.95 10.93 6.54
C ILE A 293 -4.82 12.00 5.44
N LYS A 294 -4.00 13.02 5.68
CA LYS A 294 -3.73 14.09 4.69
C LYS A 294 -3.06 13.54 3.42
N SER A 295 -1.98 12.75 3.55
CA SER A 295 -1.27 12.17 2.39
C SER A 295 -2.17 11.18 1.64
N ALA A 296 -2.96 10.41 2.36
CA ALA A 296 -3.91 9.46 1.80
C ALA A 296 -5.05 10.16 1.04
N LEU A 297 -5.60 11.25 1.58
CA LEU A 297 -6.63 12.05 0.91
C LEU A 297 -6.09 12.74 -0.35
N ILE A 298 -4.88 13.30 -0.31
CA ILE A 298 -4.24 13.89 -1.49
C ILE A 298 -4.03 12.82 -2.56
N PHE A 299 -3.55 11.64 -2.16
CA PHE A 299 -3.34 10.53 -3.07
C PHE A 299 -4.66 10.03 -3.67
N ALA A 300 -5.67 9.78 -2.84
CA ALA A 300 -7.01 9.41 -3.30
C ALA A 300 -7.63 10.47 -4.22
N GLY A 301 -7.48 11.75 -3.88
CA GLY A 301 -7.96 12.87 -4.70
C GLY A 301 -7.31 12.92 -6.08
N THR A 302 -5.99 12.72 -6.17
CA THR A 302 -5.30 12.69 -7.47
C THR A 302 -5.74 11.52 -8.34
N TYR A 303 -6.00 10.35 -7.73
CA TYR A 303 -6.53 9.20 -8.45
C TYR A 303 -7.99 9.39 -8.89
N LEU A 304 -8.84 9.99 -8.03
CA LEU A 304 -10.21 10.35 -8.36
C LEU A 304 -10.27 11.35 -9.55
N ILE A 305 -9.39 12.34 -9.55
CA ILE A 305 -9.28 13.28 -10.68
C ILE A 305 -8.93 12.50 -11.96
N GLY A 306 -7.96 11.57 -11.91
CA GLY A 306 -7.62 10.73 -13.05
C GLY A 306 -8.79 9.91 -13.56
N LEU A 307 -9.56 9.31 -12.65
CA LEU A 307 -10.74 8.52 -12.97
C LEU A 307 -11.84 9.40 -13.58
N VAL A 308 -12.18 10.51 -12.94
CA VAL A 308 -13.21 11.44 -13.45
C VAL A 308 -12.84 11.98 -14.83
N LEU A 309 -11.58 12.37 -15.03
CA LEU A 309 -11.11 12.82 -16.33
C LEU A 309 -11.22 11.72 -17.39
N SER A 310 -10.81 10.48 -17.07
CA SER A 310 -10.95 9.34 -17.98
C SER A 310 -12.41 9.13 -18.41
N ILE A 311 -13.34 9.26 -17.45
CA ILE A 311 -14.77 9.12 -17.69
C ILE A 311 -15.29 10.25 -18.55
N VAL A 312 -15.05 11.50 -18.15
CA VAL A 312 -15.52 12.69 -18.87
C VAL A 312 -15.03 12.67 -20.30
N LEU A 313 -13.75 12.38 -20.50
CA LEU A 313 -13.16 12.36 -21.84
C LEU A 313 -13.66 11.20 -22.71
N SER A 314 -14.13 10.09 -22.11
CA SER A 314 -14.73 9.00 -22.89
C SER A 314 -16.08 9.37 -23.52
N PHE A 315 -16.72 10.44 -23.07
CA PHE A 315 -17.94 10.97 -23.69
C PHE A 315 -17.67 11.94 -24.85
N PHE A 316 -16.43 12.42 -24.98
CA PHE A 316 -16.04 13.35 -26.03
C PHE A 316 -15.13 12.64 -27.02
N GLU A 317 -15.44 12.66 -28.29
CA GLU A 317 -14.56 12.20 -29.36
C GLU A 317 -13.40 13.18 -29.55
N LEU A 318 -12.50 13.25 -28.59
CA LEU A 318 -11.39 14.18 -28.65
C LEU A 318 -10.29 13.65 -29.56
N PRO A 319 -9.57 14.54 -30.26
CA PRO A 319 -8.40 14.15 -31.04
C PRO A 319 -7.31 13.59 -30.06
N PHE A 320 -6.54 12.61 -30.54
CA PHE A 320 -5.48 11.97 -29.76
C PHE A 320 -4.51 12.96 -29.10
N LEU A 321 -4.27 14.11 -29.77
CA LEU A 321 -3.42 15.17 -29.23
C LEU A 321 -3.92 15.67 -27.85
N ALA A 322 -5.24 15.77 -27.65
CA ALA A 322 -5.82 16.20 -26.38
C ALA A 322 -5.50 15.18 -25.25
N TYR A 323 -5.59 13.87 -25.54
CA TYR A 323 -5.21 12.83 -24.58
C TYR A 323 -3.74 12.94 -24.20
N TYR A 324 -2.83 13.18 -25.14
CA TYR A 324 -1.41 13.35 -24.85
C TYR A 324 -1.13 14.57 -23.96
N ILE A 325 -1.80 15.70 -24.22
CA ILE A 325 -1.66 16.91 -23.39
C ILE A 325 -2.15 16.65 -21.96
N ILE A 326 -3.31 15.99 -21.84
CA ILE A 326 -3.89 15.67 -20.52
C ILE A 326 -2.99 14.73 -19.75
N VAL A 327 -2.52 13.65 -20.37
CA VAL A 327 -1.60 12.69 -19.75
C VAL A 327 -0.29 13.35 -19.33
N PHE A 328 0.24 14.25 -20.14
CA PHE A 328 1.43 15.04 -19.80
C PHE A 328 1.17 15.92 -18.57
N GLY A 329 0.07 16.67 -18.56
CA GLY A 329 -0.31 17.51 -17.42
C GLY A 329 -0.52 16.70 -16.14
N MET A 330 -1.19 15.56 -16.23
CA MET A 330 -1.36 14.63 -15.10
C MET A 330 -0.03 14.05 -14.62
N GLY A 331 0.88 13.74 -15.54
CA GLY A 331 2.22 13.25 -15.22
C GLY A 331 3.05 14.28 -14.43
N LEU A 332 2.90 15.56 -14.76
CA LEU A 332 3.52 16.65 -13.98
C LEU A 332 2.96 16.75 -12.55
N LEU A 333 1.73 16.33 -12.31
CA LEU A 333 1.16 16.27 -10.96
C LEU A 333 1.54 14.96 -10.25
N SER A 334 1.34 13.82 -10.91
CA SER A 334 1.61 12.49 -10.35
C SER A 334 1.74 11.44 -11.45
N GLY A 335 2.86 10.73 -11.47
CA GLY A 335 3.05 9.59 -12.38
C GLY A 335 2.02 8.47 -12.16
N GLY A 336 1.58 8.25 -10.92
CA GLY A 336 0.52 7.29 -10.62
C GLY A 336 -0.83 7.68 -11.22
N ALA A 337 -1.21 8.95 -11.12
CA ALA A 337 -2.47 9.44 -11.69
C ALA A 337 -2.49 9.35 -13.22
N SER A 338 -1.38 9.71 -13.88
CA SER A 338 -1.29 9.58 -15.35
C SER A 338 -1.34 8.12 -15.80
N SER A 339 -0.65 7.21 -15.09
CA SER A 339 -0.67 5.78 -15.40
C SER A 339 -2.05 5.17 -15.22
N LEU A 340 -2.77 5.56 -14.16
CA LEU A 340 -4.15 5.13 -13.95
C LEU A 340 -5.07 5.64 -15.05
N PHE A 341 -4.96 6.91 -15.41
CA PHE A 341 -5.75 7.48 -16.49
C PHE A 341 -5.57 6.71 -17.79
N VAL A 342 -4.32 6.41 -18.18
CA VAL A 342 -4.03 5.63 -19.39
C VAL A 342 -4.61 4.21 -19.28
N ALA A 343 -4.42 3.54 -18.13
CA ALA A 343 -4.94 2.21 -17.89
C ALA A 343 -6.46 2.16 -18.02
N LEU A 344 -7.18 3.14 -17.44
CA LEU A 344 -8.63 3.22 -17.51
C LEU A 344 -9.14 3.55 -18.92
N SER A 345 -8.46 4.46 -19.62
CA SER A 345 -8.80 4.80 -21.01
C SER A 345 -8.58 3.62 -21.95
N PHE A 346 -7.53 2.83 -21.72
CA PHE A 346 -7.28 1.60 -22.46
C PHE A 346 -8.31 0.50 -22.13
N TYR A 347 -8.65 0.32 -20.85
CA TYR A 347 -9.65 -0.66 -20.41
C TYR A 347 -11.01 -0.45 -21.08
N LYS A 348 -11.40 0.80 -21.30
CA LYS A 348 -12.63 1.16 -22.00
C LYS A 348 -12.56 0.99 -23.53
N ALA A 349 -11.48 0.42 -24.04
CA ALA A 349 -11.22 0.26 -25.48
C ALA A 349 -11.31 1.58 -26.29
N SER A 350 -11.08 2.72 -25.61
CA SER A 350 -11.10 4.05 -26.25
C SER A 350 -9.79 4.38 -26.98
N ILE A 351 -8.73 3.60 -26.73
CA ILE A 351 -7.40 3.82 -27.34
C ILE A 351 -6.75 2.48 -27.69
N SER A 352 -5.97 2.45 -28.78
CA SER A 352 -5.19 1.27 -29.17
C SER A 352 -4.01 1.01 -28.20
N GLU A 353 -3.48 -0.23 -28.18
CA GLU A 353 -2.34 -0.62 -27.35
C GLU A 353 -1.12 0.27 -27.58
N GLY A 354 -0.82 0.57 -28.86
CA GLY A 354 0.30 1.43 -29.23
C GLY A 354 0.14 2.85 -28.69
N ASN A 355 -1.06 3.44 -28.83
CA ASN A 355 -1.37 4.75 -28.29
C ASN A 355 -1.34 4.76 -26.76
N ALA A 356 -1.88 3.72 -26.10
CA ALA A 356 -1.82 3.60 -24.65
C ALA A 356 -0.38 3.56 -24.15
N LEU A 357 0.50 2.81 -24.83
CA LEU A 357 1.91 2.70 -24.47
C LEU A 357 2.65 4.05 -24.68
N LEU A 358 2.35 4.77 -25.77
CA LEU A 358 2.87 6.13 -26.00
C LEU A 358 2.40 7.12 -24.93
N MET A 359 1.10 7.12 -24.61
CA MET A 359 0.54 7.97 -23.56
C MET A 359 1.19 7.68 -22.21
N LEU A 360 1.35 6.40 -21.87
CA LEU A 360 2.03 6.00 -20.63
C LEU A 360 3.46 6.56 -20.59
N THR A 361 4.19 6.44 -21.70
CA THR A 361 5.57 6.95 -21.81
C THR A 361 5.62 8.47 -21.66
N ILE A 362 4.68 9.20 -22.24
CA ILE A 362 4.55 10.67 -22.11
C ILE A 362 4.26 11.03 -20.64
N GLY A 363 3.29 10.37 -20.00
CA GLY A 363 2.94 10.63 -18.61
C GLY A 363 4.08 10.33 -17.63
N LEU A 364 4.78 9.21 -17.84
CA LEU A 364 5.97 8.88 -17.04
C LEU A 364 7.12 9.85 -17.27
N SER A 365 7.33 10.28 -18.52
CA SER A 365 8.35 11.29 -18.85
C SER A 365 8.05 12.62 -18.15
N ALA A 366 6.79 13.05 -18.12
CA ALA A 366 6.36 14.24 -17.39
C ALA A 366 6.58 14.08 -15.86
N ALA A 367 6.28 12.90 -15.30
CA ALA A 367 6.53 12.61 -13.89
C ALA A 367 8.04 12.57 -13.55
N ILE A 368 8.89 12.19 -14.49
CA ILE A 368 10.35 12.26 -14.34
C ILE A 368 10.80 13.72 -14.40
N LEU A 369 10.28 14.52 -15.33
CA LEU A 369 10.62 15.92 -15.49
C LEU A 369 10.24 16.76 -14.25
N ASN A 370 9.13 16.46 -13.57
CA ASN A 370 8.71 17.20 -12.40
C ASN A 370 9.72 17.13 -11.24
N LYS A 371 10.62 16.12 -11.23
CA LYS A 371 11.69 16.00 -10.22
C LYS A 371 12.72 17.13 -10.32
N ILE A 372 12.89 17.72 -11.50
CA ILE A 372 13.70 18.94 -11.65
C ILE A 372 13.06 20.07 -10.85
N PHE A 373 11.75 20.25 -11.02
CA PHE A 373 11.02 21.32 -10.34
C PHE A 373 11.06 21.16 -8.82
N TYR A 374 10.76 19.97 -8.30
CA TYR A 374 10.78 19.71 -6.86
C TYR A 374 12.19 19.87 -6.26
N SER A 375 13.20 19.33 -6.94
CA SER A 375 14.59 19.43 -6.43
C SER A 375 15.15 20.85 -6.50
N THR A 376 14.87 21.60 -7.57
CA THR A 376 15.37 22.98 -7.72
C THR A 376 14.73 23.95 -6.74
N ARG A 377 13.47 23.73 -6.38
CA ARG A 377 12.75 24.53 -5.38
C ARG A 377 13.24 24.26 -3.97
N ALA A 378 13.63 23.03 -3.68
CA ALA A 378 14.08 22.60 -2.36
C ALA A 378 15.56 22.88 -2.10
N LEU A 379 16.36 23.13 -3.14
CA LEU A 379 17.78 23.46 -3.00
C LEU A 379 17.96 24.87 -2.46
N ASP A 380 18.58 24.98 -1.28
CA ASP A 380 19.12 26.23 -0.77
C ASP A 380 20.11 26.86 -1.76
N GLU A 381 20.27 28.19 -1.73
CA GLU A 381 21.16 28.96 -2.64
C GLU A 381 22.65 28.64 -2.51
N LYS A 382 23.05 27.61 -1.75
CA LYS A 382 24.43 27.21 -1.51
C LYS A 382 25.14 26.66 -2.75
N LYS A 383 26.41 27.02 -2.85
CA LYS A 383 27.42 26.64 -3.86
C LYS A 383 27.12 25.37 -4.65
N ASN A 384 27.00 25.48 -5.99
CA ASN A 384 26.90 24.41 -6.99
C ASN A 384 25.49 24.02 -7.46
N LYS A 385 24.46 24.84 -7.20
CA LYS A 385 23.09 24.59 -7.73
C LYS A 385 23.10 24.31 -9.24
N LYS A 386 23.88 25.06 -10.01
CA LYS A 386 23.98 24.88 -11.48
C LYS A 386 24.52 23.50 -11.86
N ILE A 387 25.59 23.04 -11.22
CA ILE A 387 26.21 21.73 -11.52
C ILE A 387 25.28 20.59 -11.09
N TYR A 388 24.63 20.73 -9.94
CA TYR A 388 23.64 19.76 -9.47
C TYR A 388 22.48 19.61 -10.45
N VAL A 389 21.89 20.73 -10.86
CA VAL A 389 20.76 20.75 -11.80
C VAL A 389 21.18 20.19 -13.17
N LEU A 390 22.40 20.53 -13.65
CA LEU A 390 22.93 20.01 -14.90
C LEU A 390 23.05 18.47 -14.86
N HIS A 391 23.63 17.91 -13.78
CA HIS A 391 23.72 16.46 -13.64
C HIS A 391 22.33 15.81 -13.55
N LEU A 392 21.39 16.41 -12.83
CA LEU A 392 20.02 15.90 -12.74
C LEU A 392 19.33 15.90 -14.11
N ILE A 393 19.48 16.98 -14.87
CA ILE A 393 18.94 17.07 -16.24
C ILE A 393 19.53 15.96 -17.11
N VAL A 394 20.84 15.71 -17.05
CA VAL A 394 21.48 14.63 -17.82
C VAL A 394 20.88 13.27 -17.44
N TYR A 395 20.74 12.95 -16.15
CA TYR A 395 20.16 11.69 -15.71
C TYR A 395 18.71 11.53 -16.15
N ILE A 396 17.93 12.62 -16.10
CA ILE A 396 16.55 12.64 -16.57
C ILE A 396 16.45 12.42 -18.06
N LEU A 397 17.26 13.13 -18.85
CA LEU A 397 17.30 12.97 -20.30
C LEU A 397 17.70 11.55 -20.71
N VAL A 398 18.70 10.97 -20.05
CA VAL A 398 19.10 9.58 -20.28
C VAL A 398 17.95 8.63 -19.97
N THR A 399 17.28 8.79 -18.84
CA THR A 399 16.14 7.92 -18.45
C THR A 399 15.00 8.03 -19.44
N ILE A 400 14.60 9.24 -19.82
CA ILE A 400 13.53 9.47 -20.80
C ILE A 400 13.91 8.91 -22.18
N SER A 401 15.15 9.10 -22.62
CA SER A 401 15.62 8.58 -23.91
C SER A 401 15.58 7.05 -23.94
N ILE A 402 15.99 6.37 -22.87
CA ILE A 402 15.90 4.92 -22.76
C ILE A 402 14.44 4.48 -22.76
N LEU A 403 13.57 5.14 -21.99
CA LEU A 403 12.16 4.81 -21.90
C LEU A 403 11.48 4.92 -23.27
N ILE A 404 11.71 6.02 -23.99
CA ILE A 404 11.16 6.24 -25.33
C ILE A 404 11.69 5.17 -26.32
N SER A 405 13.00 4.89 -26.29
CA SER A 405 13.61 3.89 -27.17
C SER A 405 13.07 2.49 -26.93
N MET A 406 12.91 2.10 -25.66
CA MET A 406 12.34 0.80 -25.29
C MET A 406 10.86 0.71 -25.62
N THR A 407 10.09 1.81 -25.46
CA THR A 407 8.70 1.89 -25.89
C THR A 407 8.56 1.71 -27.39
N TRP A 408 9.37 2.41 -28.18
CA TRP A 408 9.37 2.28 -29.63
C TRP A 408 9.75 0.88 -30.08
N LEU A 409 10.76 0.27 -29.46
CA LEU A 409 11.16 -1.10 -29.72
C LEU A 409 10.01 -2.07 -29.42
N THR A 410 9.30 -1.89 -28.31
CA THR A 410 8.15 -2.73 -27.95
C THR A 410 7.04 -2.61 -29.00
N ILE A 411 6.68 -1.39 -29.40
CA ILE A 411 5.68 -1.15 -30.46
C ILE A 411 6.10 -1.87 -31.75
N SER A 412 7.36 -1.78 -32.13
CA SER A 412 7.89 -2.40 -33.34
C SER A 412 7.90 -3.93 -33.28
N ILE A 413 8.31 -4.52 -32.15
CA ILE A 413 8.36 -5.99 -31.95
C ILE A 413 6.94 -6.57 -31.98
N PHE A 414 6.01 -5.98 -31.25
CA PHE A 414 4.65 -6.47 -31.13
C PHE A 414 3.72 -5.96 -32.26
N LYS A 415 4.22 -5.14 -33.18
CA LYS A 415 3.45 -4.53 -34.29
C LYS A 415 2.16 -3.90 -33.80
N LEU A 416 2.21 -3.16 -32.70
CA LEU A 416 1.06 -2.53 -32.10
C LEU A 416 0.52 -1.40 -33.00
N SER A 417 -0.80 -1.31 -33.10
CA SER A 417 -1.45 -0.24 -33.86
C SER A 417 -1.30 1.09 -33.13
N ILE A 418 -0.95 2.16 -33.87
CA ILE A 418 -0.80 3.52 -33.33
C ILE A 418 -2.01 4.42 -33.70
N LEU A 419 -2.94 3.93 -34.50
CA LEU A 419 -4.14 4.68 -34.92
C LEU A 419 -5.38 3.82 -34.80
#